data_528f2baaf0b4de177802d2b9926c9ff5
#
_entry.id   528f2baaf0b4de177802d2b9926c9ff5
#
_cell.length_a   1.000
_cell.length_b   1.000
_cell.length_c   1.000
_cell.angle_alpha   90.00
_cell.angle_beta   90.00
_cell.angle_gamma   90.00
#
_symmetry.space_group_name_H-M   'P 1'
#
loop_
_entity.id
_entity.type
_entity.pdbx_description
1 polymer ?
#
loop_
_entity_poly.entity_id
_entity_poly.type
_entity_poly.pdbx_seq_one_letter_code
_entity_poly.pdbx_strand_id
1 'polypeptide(L)'
;ARTLWIGGAEGGLYSYNFNTRRMKLYRHDDALPHSLGSNGINFLYVSPSNDIWIGTSEVGLDRFDREREQFIHYTHAEGSLPSDCVFGARQLPDGRLLVLTDKALALLDGEQTTSYSIGRAVPLSAFNNKAIHLSADGTMAYAGGIDGLVTFSPNDLKPRETRYSVFPVRLFVDGREIGATDDSGILPTALSATKSLTLNGAHNFFTLQYAITDFTHDSNLVPQYRLEGYSDDWLPMPADRQVSFTNLDPGDYRLHVRGSSDPDAPEHILEVSVLPPFYLHWTLIVAYVLAALGLGWWSVSIYRRRVAMHQAIALE
;
A
#
# COMPACT_ATOMS: atom_id res chain seq x y z
N ALA A 1 -30.59 24.68 18.42
CA ALA A 1 -30.48 24.81 19.88
C ALA A 1 -29.13 25.45 20.22
N ARG A 2 -29.11 26.39 21.19
CA ARG A 2 -27.86 27.05 21.60
C ARG A 2 -27.09 26.08 22.52
N THR A 3 -26.01 25.50 22.01
CA THR A 3 -25.18 24.53 22.75
C THR A 3 -23.75 25.03 22.80
N LEU A 4 -23.16 25.02 23.98
CA LEU A 4 -21.71 25.27 24.18
C LEU A 4 -20.99 23.93 24.21
N TRP A 5 -19.91 23.83 23.43
CA TRP A 5 -19.02 22.67 23.42
C TRP A 5 -17.71 23.02 24.09
N ILE A 6 -17.24 22.14 24.97
CA ILE A 6 -16.04 22.34 25.78
C ILE A 6 -15.16 21.09 25.65
N GLY A 7 -13.96 21.23 25.10
CA GLY A 7 -12.95 20.17 25.05
C GLY A 7 -12.02 20.25 26.23
N GLY A 8 -11.84 19.15 26.93
CA GLY A 8 -10.87 19.02 28.01
C GLY A 8 -9.54 18.43 27.52
N ALA A 9 -8.42 18.81 28.13
CA ALA A 9 -7.10 18.25 27.79
C ALA A 9 -7.00 16.74 28.08
N GLU A 10 -7.76 16.27 29.09
CA GLU A 10 -7.85 14.84 29.49
C GLU A 10 -9.28 14.47 29.93
N GLY A 11 -10.19 15.42 29.83
CA GLY A 11 -11.54 15.30 30.40
C GLY A 11 -12.59 14.78 29.43
N GLY A 12 -12.28 14.66 28.15
CA GLY A 12 -13.25 14.38 27.10
C GLY A 12 -13.98 15.64 26.60
N LEU A 13 -15.13 15.41 25.93
CA LEU A 13 -15.95 16.46 25.31
C LEU A 13 -17.22 16.69 26.13
N TYR A 14 -17.47 17.93 26.52
CA TYR A 14 -18.69 18.34 27.18
C TYR A 14 -19.58 19.15 26.24
N SER A 15 -20.88 18.92 26.30
CA SER A 15 -21.88 19.77 25.67
C SER A 15 -22.80 20.35 26.74
N TYR A 16 -23.02 21.66 26.71
CA TYR A 16 -23.96 22.35 27.59
C TYR A 16 -25.08 22.97 26.77
N ASN A 17 -26.31 22.53 26.99
CA ASN A 17 -27.47 23.06 26.30
C ASN A 17 -28.09 24.17 27.14
N PHE A 18 -28.10 25.42 26.64
CA PHE A 18 -28.62 26.58 27.35
C PHE A 18 -30.13 26.54 27.54
N ASN A 19 -30.88 25.89 26.68
CA ASN A 19 -32.33 25.82 26.79
C ASN A 19 -32.78 24.85 27.88
N THR A 20 -32.14 23.68 27.95
CA THR A 20 -32.48 22.65 28.94
C THR A 20 -31.64 22.73 30.19
N ARG A 21 -30.57 23.56 30.20
CA ARG A 21 -29.57 23.68 31.27
C ARG A 21 -28.90 22.36 31.63
N ARG A 22 -28.86 21.42 30.69
CA ARG A 22 -28.23 20.09 30.88
C ARG A 22 -26.83 20.07 30.28
N MET A 23 -25.95 19.38 31.00
CA MET A 23 -24.61 19.05 30.54
C MET A 23 -24.55 17.57 30.20
N LYS A 24 -23.87 17.22 29.10
CA LYS A 24 -23.56 15.86 28.70
C LYS A 24 -22.06 15.71 28.50
N LEU A 25 -21.51 14.59 28.94
CA LEU A 25 -20.10 14.25 28.79
C LEU A 25 -19.97 13.08 27.81
N TYR A 26 -19.06 13.22 26.86
CA TYR A 26 -18.65 12.16 25.94
C TYR A 26 -17.19 11.81 26.24
N ARG A 27 -16.89 10.54 26.35
CA ARG A 27 -15.55 10.01 26.63
C ARG A 27 -15.18 8.92 25.66
N HIS A 28 -13.88 8.73 25.53
CA HIS A 28 -13.34 7.56 24.87
C HIS A 28 -13.66 6.28 25.68
N ASP A 29 -14.05 5.23 24.96
CA ASP A 29 -14.31 3.88 25.49
C ASP A 29 -13.88 2.87 24.44
N ASP A 30 -12.84 2.09 24.75
CA ASP A 30 -12.28 1.05 23.86
C ASP A 30 -13.31 -0.02 23.47
N ALA A 31 -14.35 -0.24 24.28
CA ALA A 31 -15.41 -1.19 23.97
C ALA A 31 -16.44 -0.65 22.96
N LEU A 32 -16.45 0.65 22.71
CA LEU A 32 -17.42 1.32 21.84
C LEU A 32 -16.74 1.99 20.64
N PRO A 33 -16.78 1.38 19.45
CA PRO A 33 -16.02 1.83 18.28
C PRO A 33 -16.43 3.21 17.75
N HIS A 34 -17.58 3.74 18.18
CA HIS A 34 -18.06 5.06 17.81
C HIS A 34 -18.09 6.04 19.00
N SER A 35 -17.35 5.73 20.07
CA SER A 35 -17.09 6.68 21.17
C SER A 35 -16.14 7.78 20.70
N LEU A 36 -15.86 8.77 21.53
CA LEU A 36 -14.85 9.80 21.27
C LEU A 36 -13.46 9.13 21.09
N GLY A 37 -12.72 9.49 20.07
CA GLY A 37 -11.43 8.86 19.75
C GLY A 37 -10.38 9.01 20.85
N SER A 38 -10.35 10.16 21.54
CA SER A 38 -9.47 10.41 22.69
C SER A 38 -10.10 11.36 23.69
N ASN A 39 -9.78 11.19 24.97
CA ASN A 39 -10.16 12.15 26.02
C ASN A 39 -9.32 13.44 25.97
N GLY A 40 -8.17 13.43 25.27
CA GLY A 40 -7.29 14.58 25.05
C GLY A 40 -7.68 15.36 23.81
N ILE A 41 -8.32 16.52 23.99
CA ILE A 41 -8.81 17.36 22.91
C ILE A 41 -7.88 18.55 22.70
N ASN A 42 -7.25 18.61 21.50
CA ASN A 42 -6.39 19.72 21.09
C ASN A 42 -7.18 20.93 20.64
N PHE A 43 -8.21 20.72 19.84
CA PHE A 43 -9.06 21.80 19.35
C PHE A 43 -10.49 21.34 19.12
N LEU A 44 -11.39 22.31 19.08
CA LEU A 44 -12.78 22.16 18.65
C LEU A 44 -13.07 23.18 17.55
N TYR A 45 -13.78 22.72 16.54
CA TYR A 45 -14.26 23.57 15.47
C TYR A 45 -15.72 23.24 15.15
N VAL A 46 -16.58 24.25 15.19
CA VAL A 46 -17.95 24.16 14.69
C VAL A 46 -17.99 24.81 13.32
N SER A 47 -18.26 24.01 12.30
CA SER A 47 -18.26 24.48 10.93
C SER A 47 -19.52 25.32 10.59
N PRO A 48 -19.52 26.07 9.49
CA PRO A 48 -20.71 26.76 8.98
C PRO A 48 -21.89 25.80 8.70
N SER A 49 -21.61 24.55 8.33
CA SER A 49 -22.60 23.48 8.19
C SER A 49 -23.09 22.91 9.53
N ASN A 50 -22.57 23.46 10.66
CA ASN A 50 -22.91 23.04 12.02
C ASN A 50 -22.38 21.64 12.41
N ASP A 51 -21.42 21.09 11.68
CA ASP A 51 -20.65 19.93 12.08
C ASP A 51 -19.68 20.29 13.21
N ILE A 52 -19.44 19.35 14.10
CA ILE A 52 -18.47 19.52 15.17
C ILE A 52 -17.28 18.64 14.88
N TRP A 53 -16.14 19.29 14.74
CA TRP A 53 -14.86 18.67 14.50
C TRP A 53 -13.99 18.76 15.74
N ILE A 54 -13.42 17.62 16.13
CA ILE A 54 -12.63 17.46 17.36
C ILE A 54 -11.27 16.92 16.95
N GLY A 55 -10.23 17.71 17.13
CA GLY A 55 -8.85 17.29 16.88
C GLY A 55 -8.20 16.79 18.14
N THR A 56 -7.47 15.69 18.01
CA THR A 56 -6.72 15.04 19.08
C THR A 56 -5.21 15.12 18.82
N SER A 57 -4.40 14.79 19.83
CA SER A 57 -2.95 14.76 19.70
C SER A 57 -2.40 13.50 19.07
N GLU A 58 -3.16 12.38 19.15
CA GLU A 58 -2.61 11.04 18.88
C GLU A 58 -3.57 10.12 18.13
N VAL A 59 -4.85 10.50 17.99
CA VAL A 59 -5.90 9.60 17.45
C VAL A 59 -6.63 10.23 16.26
N GLY A 60 -6.09 11.30 15.68
CA GLY A 60 -6.64 11.92 14.49
C GLY A 60 -7.73 12.95 14.77
N LEU A 61 -8.72 12.99 13.86
CA LEU A 61 -9.81 13.95 13.81
C LEU A 61 -11.15 13.21 13.93
N ASP A 62 -12.00 13.67 14.84
CA ASP A 62 -13.36 13.17 14.99
C ASP A 62 -14.37 14.15 14.43
N ARG A 63 -15.43 13.65 13.79
CA ARG A 63 -16.65 14.39 13.51
C ARG A 63 -17.79 13.83 14.33
N PHE A 64 -18.48 14.70 15.07
CA PHE A 64 -19.64 14.29 15.86
C PHE A 64 -20.92 14.25 15.01
N ASP A 65 -21.49 13.06 14.87
CA ASP A 65 -22.82 12.84 14.29
C ASP A 65 -23.89 13.11 15.35
N ARG A 66 -24.64 14.21 15.15
CA ARG A 66 -25.66 14.64 16.11
C ARG A 66 -26.91 13.79 16.12
N GLU A 67 -27.21 13.13 15.00
CA GLU A 67 -28.41 12.29 14.87
C GLU A 67 -28.26 10.97 15.60
N ARG A 68 -27.06 10.36 15.46
CA ARG A 68 -26.71 9.09 16.08
C ARG A 68 -26.05 9.26 17.45
N GLU A 69 -25.62 10.48 17.79
CA GLU A 69 -24.80 10.81 18.95
C GLU A 69 -23.50 9.97 19.01
N GLN A 70 -22.86 9.76 17.85
CA GLN A 70 -21.66 8.96 17.63
C GLN A 70 -20.55 9.79 17.01
N PHE A 71 -19.34 9.28 17.08
CA PHE A 71 -18.17 9.89 16.45
C PHE A 71 -17.76 9.09 15.21
N ILE A 72 -17.41 9.83 14.17
CA ILE A 72 -16.83 9.30 12.94
C ILE A 72 -15.36 9.69 12.99
N HIS A 73 -14.47 8.71 12.86
CA HIS A 73 -13.04 8.87 13.00
C HIS A 73 -12.38 9.05 11.64
N TYR A 74 -11.40 9.94 11.57
CA TYR A 74 -10.51 10.15 10.45
C TYR A 74 -9.09 9.98 10.97
N THR A 75 -8.41 8.90 10.56
CA THR A 75 -7.12 8.50 11.11
C THR A 75 -6.07 8.30 10.02
N HIS A 76 -4.81 8.27 10.42
CA HIS A 76 -3.72 7.91 9.52
C HIS A 76 -3.78 6.44 9.10
N ALA A 77 -4.15 5.55 10.00
CA ALA A 77 -4.25 4.11 9.74
C ALA A 77 -5.30 3.76 8.67
N GLU A 78 -6.39 4.54 8.60
CA GLU A 78 -7.44 4.40 7.57
C GLU A 78 -7.11 5.15 6.27
N GLY A 79 -5.95 5.82 6.20
CA GLY A 79 -5.54 6.62 5.04
C GLY A 79 -6.28 7.96 4.91
N SER A 80 -7.13 8.31 5.89
CA SER A 80 -7.93 9.55 5.87
C SER A 80 -7.13 10.79 6.23
N LEU A 81 -5.99 10.65 6.92
CA LEU A 81 -5.12 11.76 7.33
C LEU A 81 -3.64 11.43 7.14
N PRO A 82 -2.79 12.45 6.89
CA PRO A 82 -1.33 12.27 6.82
C PRO A 82 -0.68 12.00 8.19
N SER A 83 -1.38 12.30 9.28
CA SER A 83 -0.95 12.06 10.66
C SER A 83 -2.12 12.15 11.64
N ASP A 84 -2.03 11.43 12.75
CA ASP A 84 -3.03 11.44 13.82
C ASP A 84 -2.87 12.63 14.79
N CYS A 85 -1.78 13.42 14.67
CA CYS A 85 -1.59 14.64 15.43
C CYS A 85 -2.21 15.83 14.69
N VAL A 86 -3.42 16.24 15.08
CA VAL A 86 -4.20 17.28 14.40
C VAL A 86 -4.19 18.60 15.18
N PHE A 87 -3.74 19.66 14.52
CA PHE A 87 -3.56 20.99 15.12
C PHE A 87 -4.71 21.96 14.87
N GLY A 88 -5.50 21.75 13.83
CA GLY A 88 -6.63 22.62 13.51
C GLY A 88 -7.35 22.21 12.25
N ALA A 89 -8.60 22.67 12.10
CA ALA A 89 -9.38 22.47 10.90
C ALA A 89 -10.23 23.69 10.57
N ARG A 90 -10.52 23.89 9.27
CA ARG A 90 -11.47 24.90 8.77
C ARG A 90 -12.22 24.38 7.56
N GLN A 91 -13.54 24.53 7.55
CA GLN A 91 -14.34 24.19 6.39
C GLN A 91 -14.29 25.33 5.36
N LEU A 92 -14.04 24.96 4.11
CA LEU A 92 -14.07 25.84 2.96
C LEU A 92 -15.52 26.14 2.52
N PRO A 93 -15.76 27.21 1.74
CA PRO A 93 -17.09 27.55 1.24
C PRO A 93 -17.72 26.47 0.37
N ASP A 94 -16.90 25.64 -0.29
CA ASP A 94 -17.33 24.52 -1.14
C ASP A 94 -17.64 23.24 -0.36
N GLY A 95 -17.44 23.25 0.97
CA GLY A 95 -17.73 22.14 1.87
C GLY A 95 -16.51 21.28 2.22
N ARG A 96 -15.41 21.37 1.46
CA ARG A 96 -14.17 20.66 1.78
C ARG A 96 -13.60 21.12 3.12
N LEU A 97 -12.84 20.24 3.78
CA LEU A 97 -12.22 20.53 5.08
C LEU A 97 -10.70 20.64 4.95
N LEU A 98 -10.19 21.79 5.33
CA LEU A 98 -8.75 22.03 5.43
C LEU A 98 -8.29 21.67 6.84
N VAL A 99 -7.29 20.78 6.96
CA VAL A 99 -6.79 20.22 8.22
C VAL A 99 -5.30 20.44 8.35
N LEU A 100 -4.86 20.98 9.48
CA LEU A 100 -3.44 21.05 9.83
C LEU A 100 -3.06 19.85 10.71
N THR A 101 -1.98 19.17 10.32
CA THR A 101 -1.35 18.13 11.12
C THR A 101 0.10 18.50 11.42
N ASP A 102 0.78 17.73 12.25
CA ASP A 102 2.21 17.90 12.51
C ASP A 102 3.10 17.66 11.28
N LYS A 103 2.60 16.93 10.26
CA LYS A 103 3.37 16.55 9.06
C LYS A 103 2.97 17.30 7.79
N ALA A 104 1.72 17.72 7.69
CA ALA A 104 1.17 18.24 6.44
C ALA A 104 -0.06 19.13 6.66
N LEU A 105 -0.35 19.94 5.64
CA LEU A 105 -1.66 20.51 5.39
C LEU A 105 -2.45 19.47 4.58
N ALA A 106 -3.62 19.07 5.05
CA ALA A 106 -4.49 18.12 4.36
C ALA A 106 -5.79 18.80 3.91
N LEU A 107 -6.29 18.42 2.75
CA LEU A 107 -7.58 18.82 2.21
C LEU A 107 -8.45 17.57 2.07
N LEU A 108 -9.52 17.50 2.87
CA LEU A 108 -10.48 16.41 2.84
C LEU A 108 -11.66 16.80 1.95
N ASP A 109 -11.97 15.95 0.97
CA ASP A 109 -13.10 16.05 0.06
C ASP A 109 -13.88 14.74 0.06
N GLY A 110 -14.86 14.63 0.93
CA GLY A 110 -15.56 13.38 1.20
C GLY A 110 -14.61 12.32 1.79
N GLU A 111 -14.39 11.24 1.06
CA GLU A 111 -13.46 10.16 1.43
C GLU A 111 -12.04 10.36 0.87
N GLN A 112 -11.84 11.36 -0.01
CA GLN A 112 -10.55 11.64 -0.61
C GLN A 112 -9.77 12.66 0.21
N THR A 113 -8.47 12.40 0.40
CA THR A 113 -7.55 13.32 1.08
C THR A 113 -6.37 13.64 0.21
N THR A 114 -6.13 14.94 0.03
CA THR A 114 -4.90 15.45 -0.62
C THR A 114 -4.02 16.11 0.43
N SER A 115 -2.75 15.72 0.50
CA SER A 115 -1.81 16.20 1.51
C SER A 115 -0.68 17.04 0.90
N TYR A 116 -0.26 18.07 1.63
CA TYR A 116 0.83 18.99 1.27
C TYR A 116 1.85 19.01 2.40
N SER A 117 2.97 18.29 2.23
CA SER A 117 3.97 18.06 3.27
C SER A 117 4.67 19.35 3.69
N ILE A 118 4.94 19.48 5.00
CA ILE A 118 5.74 20.57 5.58
C ILE A 118 7.19 20.46 5.08
N GLY A 119 7.85 21.63 4.94
CA GLY A 119 9.25 21.74 4.52
C GLY A 119 9.49 21.67 3.03
N ARG A 120 8.49 21.20 2.24
CA ARG A 120 8.59 21.07 0.78
C ARG A 120 7.47 21.76 0.03
N ALA A 121 6.24 21.33 0.23
CA ALA A 121 5.07 22.00 -0.33
C ALA A 121 4.66 23.21 0.50
N VAL A 122 4.87 23.13 1.81
CA VAL A 122 4.61 24.18 2.78
C VAL A 122 5.95 24.61 3.39
N PRO A 123 6.43 25.84 3.14
CA PRO A 123 7.76 26.31 3.57
C PRO A 123 7.77 26.71 5.05
N LEU A 124 7.41 25.79 5.92
CA LEU A 124 7.44 25.92 7.38
C LEU A 124 8.15 24.70 7.97
N SER A 125 8.75 24.87 9.15
CA SER A 125 9.34 23.74 9.90
C SER A 125 8.29 22.94 10.65
N ALA A 126 7.26 23.61 11.19
CA ALA A 126 6.11 23.00 11.84
C ALA A 126 4.95 23.99 11.92
N PHE A 127 3.73 23.50 11.96
CA PHE A 127 2.56 24.31 12.27
C PHE A 127 2.40 24.52 13.78
N ASN A 128 1.78 25.65 14.15
CA ASN A 128 1.34 25.91 15.51
C ASN A 128 -0.08 25.38 15.73
N ASN A 129 -0.33 24.92 16.95
CA ASN A 129 -1.65 24.45 17.35
C ASN A 129 -2.71 25.56 17.21
N LYS A 130 -3.85 25.24 16.58
CA LYS A 130 -4.98 26.15 16.31
C LYS A 130 -4.68 27.31 15.36
N ALA A 131 -3.52 27.36 14.75
CA ALA A 131 -3.07 28.47 13.91
C ALA A 131 -3.52 28.35 12.46
N ILE A 132 -4.83 28.19 12.24
CA ILE A 132 -5.45 28.18 10.91
C ILE A 132 -6.64 29.12 10.87
N HIS A 133 -6.69 29.97 9.84
CA HIS A 133 -7.77 30.92 9.61
C HIS A 133 -8.11 31.02 8.12
N LEU A 134 -9.39 31.30 7.81
CA LEU A 134 -9.84 31.64 6.47
C LEU A 134 -10.30 33.10 6.44
N SER A 135 -10.05 33.79 5.33
CA SER A 135 -10.66 35.08 5.07
C SER A 135 -12.19 34.98 5.11
N ALA A 136 -12.87 36.09 5.36
CA ALA A 136 -14.34 36.11 5.50
C ALA A 136 -15.08 35.60 4.25
N ASP A 137 -14.46 35.77 3.07
CA ASP A 137 -14.96 35.29 1.78
C ASP A 137 -14.46 33.86 1.42
N GLY A 138 -13.62 33.26 2.27
CA GLY A 138 -13.02 31.94 2.05
C GLY A 138 -12.00 31.87 0.92
N THR A 139 -11.60 33.01 0.32
CA THR A 139 -10.66 33.02 -0.81
C THR A 139 -9.21 32.82 -0.42
N MET A 140 -8.86 33.17 0.83
CA MET A 140 -7.51 33.06 1.38
C MET A 140 -7.49 32.24 2.68
N ALA A 141 -6.52 31.38 2.79
CA ALA A 141 -6.18 30.63 4.00
C ALA A 141 -4.85 31.13 4.58
N TYR A 142 -4.77 31.12 5.90
CA TYR A 142 -3.63 31.52 6.69
C TYR A 142 -3.27 30.39 7.65
N ALA A 143 -2.05 29.88 7.58
CA ALA A 143 -1.56 28.83 8.47
C ALA A 143 -0.25 29.31 9.15
N GLY A 144 -0.29 29.40 10.47
CA GLY A 144 0.83 29.84 11.29
C GLY A 144 1.72 28.68 11.68
N GLY A 145 3.03 28.88 11.60
CA GLY A 145 4.04 27.94 12.05
C GLY A 145 5.03 28.56 13.01
N ILE A 146 6.00 27.75 13.45
CA ILE A 146 7.03 28.17 14.40
C ILE A 146 7.91 29.30 13.83
N ASP A 147 8.19 29.21 12.53
CA ASP A 147 9.13 30.07 11.80
C ASP A 147 8.46 31.02 10.79
N GLY A 148 7.13 31.11 10.82
CA GLY A 148 6.44 32.04 9.94
C GLY A 148 4.95 31.82 9.75
N LEU A 149 4.41 32.44 8.71
CA LEU A 149 3.04 32.37 8.28
C LEU A 149 3.01 32.00 6.79
N VAL A 150 2.25 30.99 6.46
CA VAL A 150 1.92 30.67 5.06
C VAL A 150 0.53 31.18 4.73
N THR A 151 0.43 31.83 3.58
CA THR A 151 -0.84 32.29 3.00
C THR A 151 -1.02 31.69 1.62
N PHE A 152 -2.21 31.18 1.33
CA PHE A 152 -2.50 30.53 0.05
C PHE A 152 -3.99 30.62 -0.27
N SER A 153 -4.33 30.50 -1.55
CA SER A 153 -5.71 30.30 -1.97
C SER A 153 -6.07 28.82 -1.90
N PRO A 154 -7.11 28.43 -1.17
CA PRO A 154 -7.58 27.04 -1.17
C PRO A 154 -7.92 26.49 -2.57
N ASN A 155 -8.27 27.36 -3.51
CA ASN A 155 -8.56 27.00 -4.89
C ASN A 155 -7.30 26.57 -5.68
N ASP A 156 -6.12 26.99 -5.22
CA ASP A 156 -4.84 26.60 -5.82
C ASP A 156 -4.37 25.22 -5.32
N LEU A 157 -5.01 24.70 -4.27
CA LEU A 157 -4.78 23.35 -3.77
C LEU A 157 -5.43 22.33 -4.72
N LYS A 158 -4.66 21.87 -5.69
CA LYS A 158 -5.10 20.82 -6.63
C LYS A 158 -4.59 19.47 -6.17
N PRO A 159 -5.35 18.39 -6.43
CA PRO A 159 -4.79 17.05 -6.30
C PRO A 159 -3.48 17.00 -7.08
N ARG A 160 -2.41 16.65 -6.42
CA ARG A 160 -1.11 16.55 -7.08
C ARG A 160 -1.12 15.24 -7.84
N GLU A 161 -0.91 15.30 -9.16
CA GLU A 161 -0.62 14.09 -9.92
C GLU A 161 0.61 13.45 -9.29
N THR A 162 0.45 12.28 -8.71
CA THR A 162 1.55 11.53 -8.12
C THR A 162 2.44 11.04 -9.26
N ARG A 163 3.49 11.79 -9.56
CA ARG A 163 4.47 11.42 -10.59
C ARG A 163 5.57 10.60 -9.95
N TYR A 164 5.38 9.32 -9.90
CA TYR A 164 6.43 8.38 -9.54
C TYR A 164 6.76 7.47 -10.73
N SER A 165 7.94 6.92 -10.70
CA SER A 165 8.35 5.87 -11.61
C SER A 165 8.76 4.64 -10.82
N VAL A 166 8.32 3.48 -11.27
CA VAL A 166 8.65 2.18 -10.70
C VAL A 166 9.48 1.42 -11.72
N PHE A 167 10.64 0.96 -11.34
CA PHE A 167 11.49 0.14 -12.22
C PHE A 167 12.36 -0.84 -11.44
N PRO A 168 12.65 -2.01 -12.01
CA PRO A 168 13.53 -2.98 -11.39
C PRO A 168 14.98 -2.51 -11.50
N VAL A 169 15.76 -2.68 -10.42
CA VAL A 169 17.16 -2.26 -10.34
C VAL A 169 18.12 -3.41 -10.22
N ARG A 170 17.72 -4.50 -9.56
CA ARG A 170 18.55 -5.70 -9.38
C ARG A 170 17.72 -6.95 -9.56
N LEU A 171 18.32 -7.94 -10.19
CA LEU A 171 17.78 -9.29 -10.32
C LEU A 171 18.78 -10.26 -9.64
N PHE A 172 18.24 -11.09 -8.77
CA PHE A 172 19.00 -12.21 -8.21
C PHE A 172 18.33 -13.51 -8.66
N VAL A 173 19.12 -14.45 -9.13
CA VAL A 173 18.68 -15.80 -9.47
C VAL A 173 19.54 -16.78 -8.68
N ASP A 174 18.89 -17.66 -7.91
CA ASP A 174 19.53 -18.60 -6.99
C ASP A 174 20.52 -17.92 -6.01
N GLY A 175 20.18 -16.68 -5.58
CA GLY A 175 20.99 -15.87 -4.67
C GLY A 175 22.17 -15.15 -5.30
N ARG A 176 22.39 -15.30 -6.62
CA ARG A 176 23.43 -14.60 -7.36
C ARG A 176 22.86 -13.41 -8.12
N GLU A 177 23.47 -12.24 -8.01
CA GLU A 177 23.09 -11.07 -8.78
C GLU A 177 23.42 -11.28 -10.27
N ILE A 178 22.41 -11.03 -11.13
CA ILE A 178 22.51 -11.19 -12.58
C ILE A 178 22.56 -9.80 -13.23
N GLY A 179 23.63 -9.56 -13.98
CA GLY A 179 23.85 -8.33 -14.74
C GLY A 179 23.59 -8.50 -16.24
N ALA A 180 23.38 -7.40 -16.96
CA ALA A 180 23.14 -7.41 -18.40
C ALA A 180 24.33 -7.91 -19.24
N THR A 181 25.52 -8.07 -18.65
CA THR A 181 26.74 -8.50 -19.33
C THR A 181 27.29 -9.79 -18.75
N ASP A 182 26.52 -10.50 -17.92
CA ASP A 182 26.98 -11.77 -17.37
C ASP A 182 26.78 -12.91 -18.37
N ASP A 183 27.56 -13.99 -18.20
CA ASP A 183 27.51 -15.15 -19.08
C ASP A 183 26.26 -16.01 -18.95
N SER A 184 25.31 -15.64 -18.07
CA SER A 184 24.08 -16.43 -17.84
C SER A 184 23.10 -16.36 -19.02
N GLY A 185 23.17 -15.30 -19.80
CA GLY A 185 22.24 -15.04 -20.90
C GLY A 185 20.79 -14.72 -20.46
N ILE A 186 20.55 -14.59 -19.15
CA ILE A 186 19.22 -14.32 -18.59
C ILE A 186 18.77 -12.88 -18.89
N LEU A 187 19.71 -11.92 -18.82
CA LEU A 187 19.46 -10.51 -19.11
C LEU A 187 20.23 -10.08 -20.37
N PRO A 188 19.58 -10.06 -21.54
CA PRO A 188 20.24 -9.59 -22.77
C PRO A 188 20.43 -8.06 -22.80
N THR A 189 19.71 -7.32 -21.98
CA THR A 189 19.76 -5.85 -21.87
C THR A 189 19.70 -5.41 -20.41
N ALA A 190 19.85 -4.11 -20.17
CA ALA A 190 19.67 -3.57 -18.81
C ALA A 190 18.28 -3.94 -18.26
N LEU A 191 18.23 -4.33 -17.00
CA LEU A 191 16.99 -4.80 -16.34
C LEU A 191 15.85 -3.78 -16.44
N SER A 192 16.15 -2.48 -16.32
CA SER A 192 15.17 -1.40 -16.46
C SER A 192 14.55 -1.27 -17.86
N ALA A 193 15.19 -1.83 -18.89
CA ALA A 193 14.70 -1.86 -20.26
C ALA A 193 14.10 -3.23 -20.65
N THR A 194 14.22 -4.23 -19.77
CA THR A 194 13.76 -5.58 -20.02
C THR A 194 12.26 -5.67 -19.75
N LYS A 195 11.50 -6.15 -20.74
CA LYS A 195 10.05 -6.37 -20.61
C LYS A 195 9.69 -7.80 -20.30
N SER A 196 10.57 -8.75 -20.63
CA SER A 196 10.35 -10.17 -20.40
C SER A 196 11.61 -10.82 -19.84
N LEU A 197 11.43 -11.67 -18.83
CA LEU A 197 12.46 -12.46 -18.18
C LEU A 197 12.16 -13.93 -18.42
N THR A 198 13.11 -14.66 -18.98
CA THR A 198 12.97 -16.11 -19.18
C THR A 198 13.90 -16.85 -18.22
N LEU A 199 13.30 -17.63 -17.32
CA LEU A 199 14.01 -18.47 -16.37
C LEU A 199 13.94 -19.93 -16.83
N ASN A 200 15.03 -20.63 -16.71
CA ASN A 200 15.06 -22.04 -17.01
C ASN A 200 14.56 -22.82 -15.76
N GLY A 201 13.93 -23.96 -15.95
CA GLY A 201 13.31 -24.72 -14.84
C GLY A 201 14.26 -25.25 -13.76
N ALA A 202 15.57 -25.02 -13.89
CA ALA A 202 16.54 -25.23 -12.82
C ALA A 202 16.64 -23.99 -11.88
N HIS A 203 16.17 -22.83 -12.34
CA HIS A 203 16.24 -21.53 -11.65
C HIS A 203 14.85 -21.12 -11.19
N ASN A 204 14.35 -21.77 -10.17
CA ASN A 204 13.00 -21.53 -9.66
C ASN A 204 12.95 -20.60 -8.44
N PHE A 205 14.07 -19.99 -8.08
CA PHE A 205 14.20 -18.97 -7.06
C PHE A 205 14.77 -17.69 -7.66
N PHE A 206 14.00 -16.63 -7.67
CA PHE A 206 14.49 -15.32 -8.08
C PHE A 206 13.95 -14.20 -7.19
N THR A 207 14.72 -13.13 -7.09
CA THR A 207 14.38 -11.92 -6.34
C THR A 207 14.60 -10.72 -7.23
N LEU A 208 13.59 -9.85 -7.28
CA LEU A 208 13.66 -8.56 -7.95
C LEU A 208 13.64 -7.45 -6.91
N GLN A 209 14.62 -6.56 -6.99
CA GLN A 209 14.64 -5.33 -6.21
C GLN A 209 14.17 -4.18 -7.08
N TYR A 210 13.22 -3.38 -6.55
CA TYR A 210 12.63 -2.25 -7.24
C TYR A 210 13.10 -0.92 -6.66
N ALA A 211 13.29 0.08 -7.53
CA ALA A 211 13.35 1.47 -7.12
C ALA A 211 12.02 2.15 -7.45
N ILE A 212 11.59 2.99 -6.55
CA ILE A 212 10.44 3.87 -6.73
C ILE A 212 10.98 5.28 -6.57
N THR A 213 11.00 6.02 -7.67
CA THR A 213 11.43 7.41 -7.65
C THR A 213 10.21 8.30 -7.55
N ASP A 214 10.02 8.88 -6.38
CA ASP A 214 9.03 9.89 -6.15
C ASP A 214 9.72 11.26 -6.06
N PHE A 215 9.53 12.08 -7.09
CA PHE A 215 10.03 13.46 -7.12
C PHE A 215 9.10 14.43 -6.41
N THR A 216 7.90 13.98 -6.02
CA THR A 216 6.91 14.81 -5.33
C THR A 216 7.04 14.71 -3.81
N HIS A 217 7.77 13.71 -3.31
CA HIS A 217 7.96 13.41 -1.88
C HIS A 217 6.66 13.29 -1.08
N ASP A 218 5.68 12.71 -1.70
CA ASP A 218 4.50 12.29 -0.98
C ASP A 218 4.85 10.99 -0.23
N SER A 219 4.99 11.09 1.10
CA SER A 219 5.38 9.98 1.97
C SER A 219 4.31 8.87 2.06
N ASN A 220 3.19 9.03 1.37
CA ASN A 220 2.06 8.11 1.39
C ASN A 220 2.11 7.06 0.28
N LEU A 221 3.23 6.90 -0.41
CA LEU A 221 3.39 5.78 -1.33
C LEU A 221 3.42 4.47 -0.55
N VAL A 222 2.40 3.66 -0.73
CA VAL A 222 2.33 2.27 -0.25
C VAL A 222 2.53 1.36 -1.46
N PRO A 223 3.80 0.99 -1.76
CA PRO A 223 4.08 0.16 -2.90
C PRO A 223 3.44 -1.21 -2.75
N GLN A 224 2.91 -1.72 -3.85
CA GLN A 224 2.25 -3.01 -3.91
C GLN A 224 2.73 -3.79 -5.13
N TYR A 225 2.68 -5.11 -5.02
CA TYR A 225 2.96 -6.00 -6.14
C TYR A 225 1.92 -7.11 -6.24
N ARG A 226 1.80 -7.67 -7.44
CA ARG A 226 0.95 -8.82 -7.74
C ARG A 226 1.63 -9.66 -8.82
N LEU A 227 1.62 -10.98 -8.67
CA LEU A 227 2.08 -11.90 -9.70
C LEU A 227 0.87 -12.60 -10.34
N GLU A 228 0.41 -12.06 -11.45
CA GLU A 228 -0.66 -12.65 -12.25
C GLU A 228 -0.22 -14.03 -12.78
N GLY A 229 -1.10 -15.02 -12.68
CA GLY A 229 -0.79 -16.42 -12.93
C GLY A 229 -0.43 -17.22 -11.68
N TYR A 230 -0.10 -16.54 -10.56
CA TYR A 230 0.12 -17.16 -9.25
C TYR A 230 -0.94 -16.73 -8.22
N SER A 231 -1.20 -15.42 -8.12
CA SER A 231 -2.28 -14.86 -7.29
C SER A 231 -2.75 -13.53 -7.89
N ASP A 232 -4.06 -13.29 -7.81
CA ASP A 232 -4.66 -12.03 -8.25
C ASP A 232 -4.67 -10.94 -7.16
N ASP A 233 -4.23 -11.29 -5.94
CA ASP A 233 -4.21 -10.37 -4.81
C ASP A 233 -3.02 -9.41 -4.88
N TRP A 234 -3.28 -8.13 -4.57
CA TRP A 234 -2.24 -7.14 -4.36
C TRP A 234 -1.65 -7.28 -2.97
N LEU A 235 -0.34 -7.48 -2.89
CA LEU A 235 0.42 -7.62 -1.65
C LEU A 235 1.25 -6.34 -1.40
N PRO A 236 1.36 -5.89 -0.14
CA PRO A 236 2.25 -4.79 0.20
C PRO A 236 3.70 -5.16 -0.07
N MET A 237 4.45 -4.24 -0.67
CA MET A 237 5.87 -4.45 -0.94
C MET A 237 6.68 -4.34 0.37
N PRO A 238 7.62 -5.26 0.62
CA PRO A 238 8.51 -5.18 1.77
C PRO A 238 9.33 -3.88 1.82
N ALA A 239 9.79 -3.49 3.02
CA ALA A 239 10.50 -2.22 3.24
C ALA A 239 11.84 -2.13 2.46
N ASP A 240 12.50 -3.25 2.21
CA ASP A 240 13.72 -3.37 1.40
C ASP A 240 13.45 -3.34 -0.11
N ARG A 241 12.16 -3.26 -0.50
CA ARG A 241 11.68 -3.23 -1.88
C ARG A 241 12.11 -4.45 -2.71
N GLN A 242 12.27 -5.59 -2.05
CA GLN A 242 12.60 -6.86 -2.68
C GLN A 242 11.36 -7.77 -2.72
N VAL A 243 11.12 -8.33 -3.90
CA VAL A 243 10.05 -9.31 -4.12
C VAL A 243 10.70 -10.61 -4.54
N SER A 244 10.51 -11.66 -3.75
CA SER A 244 11.12 -12.97 -3.95
C SER A 244 10.06 -14.01 -4.28
N PHE A 245 10.34 -14.81 -5.28
CA PHE A 245 9.50 -15.93 -5.67
C PHE A 245 10.30 -17.22 -5.64
N THR A 246 9.71 -18.23 -5.05
CA THR A 246 10.35 -19.55 -4.89
C THR A 246 9.44 -20.61 -5.45
N ASN A 247 10.03 -21.56 -6.16
CA ASN A 247 9.33 -22.77 -6.62
C ASN A 247 8.08 -22.48 -7.47
N LEU A 248 8.21 -21.52 -8.41
CA LEU A 248 7.15 -21.31 -9.39
C LEU A 248 7.07 -22.50 -10.35
N ASP A 249 5.86 -22.92 -10.63
CA ASP A 249 5.62 -23.94 -11.65
C ASP A 249 6.00 -23.42 -13.05
N PRO A 250 6.36 -24.31 -13.99
CA PRO A 250 6.56 -23.89 -15.38
C PRO A 250 5.31 -23.21 -15.95
N GLY A 251 5.49 -22.00 -16.49
CA GLY A 251 4.36 -21.20 -16.98
C GLY A 251 4.77 -19.76 -17.26
N ASP A 252 3.78 -18.99 -17.71
CA ASP A 252 3.93 -17.57 -17.98
C ASP A 252 3.21 -16.75 -16.91
N TYR A 253 3.94 -15.81 -16.35
CA TYR A 253 3.49 -14.94 -15.26
C TYR A 253 3.68 -13.47 -15.66
N ARG A 254 2.91 -12.58 -15.04
CA ARG A 254 3.12 -11.13 -15.14
C ARG A 254 3.27 -10.53 -13.77
N LEU A 255 4.45 -9.97 -13.50
CA LEU A 255 4.70 -9.26 -12.26
C LEU A 255 4.30 -7.79 -12.45
N HIS A 256 3.25 -7.41 -11.73
CA HIS A 256 2.77 -6.03 -11.64
C HIS A 256 3.34 -5.39 -10.39
N VAL A 257 3.90 -4.21 -10.52
CA VAL A 257 4.40 -3.41 -9.40
C VAL A 257 3.94 -1.98 -9.56
N ARG A 258 3.33 -1.43 -8.51
CA ARG A 258 2.87 -0.04 -8.45
C ARG A 258 3.34 0.63 -7.15
N GLY A 259 3.45 1.95 -7.16
CA GLY A 259 3.91 2.71 -6.01
C GLY A 259 2.79 3.15 -5.07
N SER A 260 1.52 2.97 -5.45
CA SER A 260 0.34 3.40 -4.69
C SER A 260 -0.75 2.36 -4.79
N SER A 261 -1.68 2.36 -3.85
CA SER A 261 -2.91 1.53 -3.90
C SER A 261 -3.98 2.08 -4.86
N ASP A 262 -3.77 3.27 -5.43
CA ASP A 262 -4.66 3.86 -6.43
C ASP A 262 -4.77 2.94 -7.66
N PRO A 263 -5.98 2.56 -8.11
CA PRO A 263 -6.18 1.75 -9.31
C PRO A 263 -5.62 2.37 -10.59
N ASP A 264 -5.61 3.71 -10.68
CA ASP A 264 -5.11 4.45 -11.85
C ASP A 264 -3.60 4.78 -11.75
N ALA A 265 -2.94 4.24 -10.71
CA ALA A 265 -1.51 4.45 -10.50
C ALA A 265 -0.66 3.83 -11.61
N PRO A 266 0.44 4.47 -12.04
CA PRO A 266 1.36 3.88 -13.01
C PRO A 266 1.91 2.54 -12.52
N GLU A 267 1.78 1.51 -13.35
CA GLU A 267 2.29 0.16 -13.08
C GLU A 267 3.53 -0.14 -13.92
N HIS A 268 4.48 -0.84 -13.32
CA HIS A 268 5.54 -1.53 -14.05
C HIS A 268 5.13 -2.99 -14.22
N ILE A 269 5.09 -3.47 -15.46
CA ILE A 269 4.74 -4.86 -15.78
C ILE A 269 5.98 -5.55 -16.35
N LEU A 270 6.35 -6.68 -15.74
CA LEU A 270 7.42 -7.54 -16.19
C LEU A 270 6.84 -8.94 -16.48
N GLU A 271 6.98 -9.40 -17.71
CA GLU A 271 6.61 -10.77 -18.08
C GLU A 271 7.70 -11.73 -17.60
N VAL A 272 7.31 -12.81 -16.92
CA VAL A 272 8.21 -13.82 -16.39
C VAL A 272 7.77 -15.17 -16.90
N SER A 273 8.59 -15.79 -17.77
CA SER A 273 8.37 -17.13 -18.29
C SER A 273 9.29 -18.11 -17.61
N VAL A 274 8.74 -19.10 -16.92
CA VAL A 274 9.47 -20.21 -16.30
C VAL A 274 9.37 -21.42 -17.22
N LEU A 275 10.49 -21.79 -17.83
CA LEU A 275 10.54 -22.95 -18.73
C LEU A 275 10.54 -24.26 -17.94
N PRO A 276 9.92 -25.34 -18.48
CA PRO A 276 9.98 -26.63 -17.84
C PRO A 276 11.45 -27.14 -17.79
N PRO A 277 11.81 -27.89 -16.74
CA PRO A 277 13.12 -28.54 -16.67
C PRO A 277 13.39 -29.41 -17.88
N PHE A 278 14.64 -29.45 -18.35
CA PHE A 278 15.02 -30.17 -19.58
C PHE A 278 14.61 -31.65 -19.58
N TYR A 279 14.55 -32.29 -18.40
CA TYR A 279 14.16 -33.71 -18.27
C TYR A 279 12.65 -33.95 -18.48
N LEU A 280 11.81 -32.91 -18.46
CA LEU A 280 10.40 -32.97 -18.81
C LEU A 280 10.12 -32.64 -20.29
N HIS A 281 11.17 -32.43 -21.09
CA HIS A 281 10.99 -32.18 -22.50
C HIS A 281 10.38 -33.43 -23.16
N TRP A 282 9.39 -33.26 -24.03
CA TRP A 282 8.60 -34.35 -24.61
C TRP A 282 9.47 -35.46 -25.26
N THR A 283 10.60 -35.09 -25.87
CA THR A 283 11.55 -36.02 -26.48
C THR A 283 12.19 -36.95 -25.45
N LEU A 284 12.51 -36.44 -24.25
CA LEU A 284 13.06 -37.25 -23.17
C LEU A 284 12.00 -38.13 -22.52
N ILE A 285 10.76 -37.63 -22.41
CA ILE A 285 9.63 -38.46 -21.93
C ILE A 285 9.43 -39.66 -22.86
N VAL A 286 9.43 -39.45 -24.18
CA VAL A 286 9.37 -40.55 -25.15
C VAL A 286 10.55 -41.50 -25.00
N ALA A 287 11.78 -40.98 -24.83
CA ALA A 287 12.96 -41.82 -24.60
C ALA A 287 12.84 -42.65 -23.31
N TYR A 288 12.32 -42.09 -22.21
CA TYR A 288 12.08 -42.82 -20.96
C TYR A 288 11.04 -43.94 -21.14
N VAL A 289 9.95 -43.65 -21.85
CA VAL A 289 8.92 -44.67 -22.14
C VAL A 289 9.49 -45.78 -22.98
N LEU A 290 10.27 -45.48 -24.03
CA LEU A 290 10.93 -46.48 -24.85
C LEU A 290 11.95 -47.32 -24.07
N ALA A 291 12.73 -46.68 -23.21
CA ALA A 291 13.67 -47.36 -22.32
C ALA A 291 12.95 -48.29 -21.34
N ALA A 292 11.84 -47.86 -20.74
CA ALA A 292 11.03 -48.68 -19.84
C ALA A 292 10.41 -49.89 -20.55
N LEU A 293 9.89 -49.70 -21.77
CA LEU A 293 9.36 -50.80 -22.61
C LEU A 293 10.47 -51.78 -22.99
N GLY A 294 11.67 -51.28 -23.34
CA GLY A 294 12.84 -52.12 -23.66
C GLY A 294 13.29 -52.97 -22.46
N LEU A 295 13.36 -52.34 -21.26
CA LEU A 295 13.70 -53.05 -20.01
C LEU A 295 12.63 -54.09 -19.66
N GLY A 296 11.35 -53.78 -19.85
CA GLY A 296 10.26 -54.71 -19.66
C GLY A 296 10.35 -55.93 -20.61
N TRP A 297 10.58 -55.66 -21.90
CA TRP A 297 10.78 -56.71 -22.89
C TRP A 297 12.01 -57.58 -22.57
N TRP A 298 13.10 -56.97 -22.21
CA TRP A 298 14.36 -57.67 -21.81
C TRP A 298 14.13 -58.55 -20.58
N SER A 299 13.47 -58.05 -19.55
CA SER A 299 13.12 -58.83 -18.35
C SER A 299 12.25 -60.04 -18.66
N VAL A 300 11.19 -59.85 -19.48
CA VAL A 300 10.33 -60.94 -19.94
C VAL A 300 11.11 -61.95 -20.77
N SER A 301 12.04 -61.48 -21.61
CA SER A 301 12.90 -62.33 -22.43
C SER A 301 13.81 -63.22 -21.56
N ILE A 302 14.46 -62.63 -20.53
CA ILE A 302 15.25 -63.37 -19.56
C ILE A 302 14.40 -64.39 -18.81
N TYR A 303 13.24 -64.00 -18.36
CA TYR A 303 12.31 -64.89 -17.65
C TYR A 303 11.92 -66.08 -18.54
N ARG A 304 11.54 -65.86 -19.77
CA ARG A 304 11.21 -66.91 -20.75
C ARG A 304 12.36 -67.86 -21.00
N ARG A 305 13.59 -67.33 -21.12
CA ARG A 305 14.83 -68.15 -21.27
C ARG A 305 15.08 -69.01 -20.04
N ARG A 306 14.89 -68.48 -18.83
CA ARG A 306 15.09 -69.23 -17.56
C ARG A 306 14.03 -70.36 -17.45
N VAL A 307 12.78 -70.07 -17.75
CA VAL A 307 11.67 -71.06 -17.72
C VAL A 307 11.96 -72.20 -18.74
N ALA A 308 12.39 -71.85 -19.95
CA ALA A 308 12.77 -72.84 -20.97
C ALA A 308 13.94 -73.74 -20.56
N MET A 309 14.97 -73.15 -19.88
CA MET A 309 16.07 -73.95 -19.34
C MET A 309 15.62 -74.90 -18.22
N HIS A 310 14.78 -74.46 -17.31
CA HIS A 310 14.25 -75.28 -16.23
C HIS A 310 13.38 -76.46 -16.79
N GLN A 311 12.61 -76.16 -17.84
CA GLN A 311 11.81 -77.23 -18.52
C GLN A 311 12.69 -78.26 -19.26
N ALA A 312 13.78 -77.82 -19.87
CA ALA A 312 14.72 -78.69 -20.52
C ALA A 312 15.43 -79.62 -19.53
N ILE A 313 15.84 -79.11 -18.34
CA ILE A 313 16.50 -79.90 -17.27
C ILE A 313 15.49 -80.91 -16.63
N ALA A 314 14.20 -80.60 -16.61
CA ALA A 314 13.17 -81.48 -16.04
C ALA A 314 12.72 -82.67 -16.99
N LEU A 315 13.21 -82.64 -18.21
CA LEU A 315 12.90 -83.67 -19.25
C LEU A 315 14.07 -84.65 -19.47
N GLU A 316 15.22 -84.45 -18.85
CA GLU A 316 16.30 -85.45 -18.73
C GLU A 316 16.19 -86.20 -17.40
#